data_6779e09849c2d640dc8e4f714d3fb9e2
#
_entry.id   6779e09849c2d640dc8e4f714d3fb9e2
#
_cell.length_a   1.000
_cell.length_b   1.000
_cell.length_c   1.000
_cell.angle_alpha   90.00
_cell.angle_beta   90.00
_cell.angle_gamma   90.00
#
_symmetry.space_group_name_H-M   'P 1'
#
loop_
_entity.id
_entity.type
_entity.pdbx_description
1 polymer ?
#
loop_
_entity_poly.entity_id
_entity_poly.type
_entity_poly.pdbx_seq_one_letter_code
_entity_poly.pdbx_strand_id
1 'polypeptide(L)'
;GLLLDNSSSYGVWSSYSGGAAIWHIKDIHSSCYGYNDCVAQSPKLVDLEEANDGDLDNALSNGRTTHLFYSGNSATFDNSSTPNSKLYDNSFSGISATSISAAGDNMTLTISK
;
A
#
# COMPACT_ATOMS: atom_id res chain seq x y z
N GLY A 1 10.10 -1.04 6.20
CA GLY A 1 9.40 0.22 6.35
C GLY A 1 9.99 1.27 5.44
N LEU A 2 9.20 1.86 4.58
CA LEU A 2 9.59 3.02 3.82
C LEU A 2 9.48 4.23 4.75
N LEU A 3 10.63 4.76 5.20
CA LEU A 3 10.67 6.07 5.83
C LEU A 3 10.51 7.10 4.72
N LEU A 4 9.32 7.64 4.60
CA LEU A 4 9.11 8.82 3.76
C LEU A 4 9.62 10.02 4.53
N ASP A 5 10.80 10.52 4.14
CA ASP A 5 11.42 11.68 4.76
C ASP A 5 10.58 12.94 4.48
N ASN A 6 10.18 13.61 5.56
CA ASN A 6 9.45 14.87 5.51
C ASN A 6 10.35 16.07 5.11
N SER A 7 11.62 15.84 4.77
CA SER A 7 12.59 16.90 4.49
C SER A 7 12.71 17.30 3.01
N SER A 8 11.96 16.65 2.11
CA SER A 8 12.12 16.95 0.69
C SER A 8 11.45 18.26 0.30
N SER A 9 12.23 19.12 -0.34
CA SER A 9 11.87 20.45 -0.89
C SER A 9 10.78 20.43 -1.98
N TYR A 10 10.13 19.31 -2.20
CA TYR A 10 9.14 19.15 -3.25
C TYR A 10 7.68 19.41 -2.80
N GLY A 11 7.47 20.01 -1.63
CA GLY A 11 6.21 20.64 -1.23
C GLY A 11 4.99 19.73 -1.04
N VAL A 12 5.10 18.44 -1.32
CA VAL A 12 3.94 17.50 -1.31
C VAL A 12 3.75 16.84 0.05
N TRP A 13 4.77 16.84 0.91
CA TRP A 13 4.83 16.03 2.12
C TRP A 13 4.75 16.82 3.43
N SER A 14 4.53 18.13 3.38
CA SER A 14 4.51 19.00 4.56
C SER A 14 3.37 18.71 5.55
N SER A 15 2.45 17.82 5.19
CA SER A 15 1.33 17.40 6.05
C SER A 15 1.29 15.88 6.30
N TYR A 16 2.38 15.17 6.03
CA TYR A 16 2.43 13.74 6.23
C TYR A 16 2.53 13.39 7.72
N SER A 17 1.51 12.72 8.24
CA SER A 17 1.39 12.38 9.67
C SER A 17 1.72 10.91 9.97
N GLY A 18 2.17 10.15 8.98
CA GLY A 18 2.38 8.70 9.11
C GLY A 18 1.28 7.87 8.42
N GLY A 19 1.42 6.57 8.48
CA GLY A 19 0.51 5.60 7.91
C GLY A 19 1.22 4.27 7.65
N ALA A 20 0.47 3.17 7.62
CA ALA A 20 1.00 1.86 7.26
C ALA A 20 0.94 1.66 5.76
N ALA A 21 2.08 1.34 5.14
CA ALA A 21 2.16 0.94 3.75
C ALA A 21 2.04 -0.59 3.66
N ILE A 22 1.13 -1.08 2.85
CA ILE A 22 0.94 -2.51 2.59
C ILE A 22 1.33 -2.79 1.14
N TRP A 23 2.19 -3.77 0.94
CA TRP A 23 2.69 -4.14 -0.36
C TRP A 23 2.21 -5.52 -0.75
N HIS A 24 1.64 -5.62 -1.93
CA HIS A 24 1.36 -6.89 -2.59
C HIS A 24 2.55 -7.26 -3.47
N ILE A 25 3.12 -8.44 -3.25
CA ILE A 25 4.29 -8.90 -3.99
C ILE A 25 3.92 -10.16 -4.75
N LYS A 26 4.12 -10.13 -6.07
CA LYS A 26 3.94 -11.29 -6.94
C LYS A 26 5.28 -11.98 -7.15
N ASP A 27 5.39 -13.21 -6.64
CA ASP A 27 6.61 -14.02 -6.77
C ASP A 27 6.59 -14.90 -8.04
N ILE A 28 6.44 -14.29 -9.23
CA ILE A 28 6.58 -15.03 -10.48
C ILE A 28 7.34 -14.17 -11.50
N HIS A 29 8.53 -14.61 -11.83
CA HIS A 29 9.43 -13.96 -12.78
C HIS A 29 9.50 -14.71 -14.09
N SER A 30 8.71 -14.40 -15.08
CA SER A 30 9.00 -14.95 -16.42
C SER A 30 9.55 -13.93 -17.41
N SER A 31 9.50 -12.64 -17.14
CA SER A 31 9.93 -11.65 -18.14
C SER A 31 10.32 -10.26 -17.63
N CYS A 32 10.40 -10.05 -16.32
CA CYS A 32 10.74 -8.75 -15.75
C CYS A 32 12.17 -8.77 -15.18
N TYR A 33 13.15 -8.89 -16.05
CA TYR A 33 14.56 -8.85 -15.63
C TYR A 33 15.07 -7.41 -15.59
N GLY A 34 15.41 -6.94 -14.40
CA GLY A 34 16.32 -5.82 -14.18
C GLY A 34 15.70 -4.47 -13.81
N TYR A 35 14.41 -4.26 -14.01
CA TYR A 35 13.70 -3.04 -13.61
C TYR A 35 12.31 -3.40 -13.08
N ASN A 36 11.74 -2.56 -12.23
CA ASN A 36 10.33 -2.66 -11.83
C ASN A 36 9.40 -2.26 -13.00
N ASP A 37 9.81 -2.57 -14.23
CA ASP A 37 9.13 -2.25 -15.49
C ASP A 37 7.82 -3.01 -15.70
N CYS A 38 7.51 -3.93 -14.78
CA CYS A 38 6.19 -4.56 -14.74
C CYS A 38 5.11 -3.69 -14.11
N VAL A 39 5.40 -2.43 -13.82
CA VAL A 39 4.41 -1.44 -13.35
C VAL A 39 3.29 -1.19 -14.35
N ALA A 40 3.55 -1.39 -15.65
CA ALA A 40 2.53 -1.28 -16.69
C ALA A 40 1.75 -2.59 -16.92
N GLN A 41 2.10 -3.67 -16.22
CA GLN A 41 1.45 -4.96 -16.36
C GLN A 41 0.53 -5.25 -15.17
N SER A 42 -0.62 -5.82 -15.42
CA SER A 42 -1.53 -6.31 -14.39
C SER A 42 -1.43 -7.84 -14.31
N PRO A 43 -1.15 -8.41 -13.14
CA PRO A 43 -0.80 -7.72 -11.89
C PRO A 43 0.66 -7.28 -11.84
N LYS A 44 0.95 -6.19 -11.12
CA LYS A 44 2.30 -5.68 -10.88
C LYS A 44 3.15 -6.66 -10.08
N LEU A 45 4.48 -6.58 -10.25
CA LEU A 45 5.42 -7.38 -9.46
C LEU A 45 5.44 -6.96 -7.99
N VAL A 46 5.46 -5.66 -7.76
CA VAL A 46 5.37 -5.03 -6.45
C VAL A 46 4.35 -3.90 -6.55
N ASP A 47 3.29 -4.01 -5.80
CA ASP A 47 2.18 -3.08 -5.80
C ASP A 47 1.96 -2.51 -4.40
N LEU A 48 1.83 -1.19 -4.28
CA LEU A 48 1.38 -0.56 -3.05
C LEU A 48 -0.14 -0.62 -3.04
N GLU A 49 -0.68 -1.36 -2.09
CA GLU A 49 -2.13 -1.39 -1.86
C GLU A 49 -2.60 -0.03 -1.33
N GLU A 50 -3.34 0.68 -2.13
CA GLU A 50 -3.79 2.04 -1.83
C GLU A 50 -5.04 2.00 -0.96
N ALA A 51 -4.90 2.45 0.28
CA ALA A 51 -6.00 2.47 1.26
C ALA A 51 -7.22 3.25 0.78
N ASN A 52 -6.99 4.25 -0.05
CA ASN A 52 -8.01 5.05 -0.72
C ASN A 52 -7.41 5.67 -1.98
N ASP A 53 -8.24 6.07 -2.92
CA ASP A 53 -7.93 6.75 -4.18
C ASP A 53 -7.56 5.86 -5.37
N GLY A 54 -6.75 4.82 -5.28
CA GLY A 54 -6.41 3.91 -6.39
C GLY A 54 -5.77 4.58 -7.60
N ASP A 55 -5.05 5.69 -7.40
CA ASP A 55 -4.52 6.50 -8.50
C ASP A 55 -3.00 6.36 -8.73
N LEU A 56 -2.28 5.64 -7.86
CA LEU A 56 -0.86 5.32 -8.07
C LEU A 56 -0.64 4.34 -9.23
N ASP A 57 -1.69 3.64 -9.64
CA ASP A 57 -1.70 2.83 -10.86
C ASP A 57 -1.65 3.68 -12.13
N ASN A 58 -1.89 4.96 -11.97
CA ASN A 58 -1.80 5.92 -13.05
C ASN A 58 -0.43 6.61 -13.01
N ALA A 59 0.36 6.47 -14.08
CA ALA A 59 1.73 6.99 -14.17
C ALA A 59 1.88 8.52 -13.95
N LEU A 60 0.79 9.23 -13.83
CA LEU A 60 0.76 10.68 -13.59
C LEU A 60 0.47 11.05 -12.13
N SER A 61 0.29 10.07 -11.26
CA SER A 61 -0.06 10.33 -9.86
C SER A 61 1.17 10.29 -8.96
N ASN A 62 1.23 11.22 -8.00
CA ASN A 62 2.21 11.24 -6.93
C ASN A 62 1.59 10.61 -5.67
N GLY A 63 2.43 9.95 -4.86
CA GLY A 63 1.99 9.38 -3.59
C GLY A 63 1.33 10.44 -2.68
N ARG A 64 0.29 10.04 -1.94
CA ARG A 64 -0.48 10.88 -1.00
C ARG A 64 -0.63 10.17 0.34
N THR A 65 -0.95 10.93 1.37
CA THR A 65 -1.26 10.38 2.69
C THR A 65 -2.46 9.43 2.67
N THR A 66 -3.43 9.66 1.78
CA THR A 66 -4.63 8.84 1.58
C THR A 66 -4.33 7.44 1.02
N HIS A 67 -3.16 7.21 0.43
CA HIS A 67 -2.74 5.88 -0.03
C HIS A 67 -2.31 4.95 1.11
N LEU A 68 -2.11 5.49 2.31
CA LEU A 68 -1.65 4.73 3.46
C LEU A 68 -2.81 4.35 4.39
N PHE A 69 -2.66 3.22 5.07
CA PHE A 69 -3.65 2.72 6.02
C PHE A 69 -3.46 3.37 7.39
N TYR A 70 -4.51 3.95 7.93
CA TYR A 70 -4.59 4.49 9.29
C TYR A 70 -6.05 4.69 9.70
N SER A 71 -6.31 4.76 11.00
CA SER A 71 -7.65 5.09 11.52
C SER A 71 -8.02 6.52 11.11
N GLY A 72 -9.17 6.65 10.44
CA GLY A 72 -9.63 7.90 9.82
C GLY A 72 -9.51 7.91 8.28
N ASN A 73 -8.76 6.97 7.70
CA ASN A 73 -8.76 6.69 6.27
C ASN A 73 -9.24 5.25 6.00
N SER A 74 -8.35 4.26 6.16
CA SER A 74 -8.72 2.85 6.17
C SER A 74 -7.93 2.15 7.29
N ALA A 75 -8.64 1.51 8.22
CA ALA A 75 -8.05 0.85 9.40
C ALA A 75 -8.04 -0.67 9.27
N THR A 76 -8.41 -1.19 8.11
CA THR A 76 -8.54 -2.62 7.86
C THR A 76 -8.12 -2.97 6.44
N PHE A 77 -7.36 -4.06 6.34
CA PHE A 77 -7.00 -4.71 5.09
C PHE A 77 -7.20 -6.21 5.27
N ASP A 78 -8.27 -6.76 4.71
CA ASP A 78 -8.64 -8.17 4.83
C ASP A 78 -9.29 -8.68 3.54
N ASN A 79 -9.84 -9.89 3.55
CA ASN A 79 -10.46 -10.49 2.38
C ASN A 79 -11.73 -9.76 1.88
N SER A 80 -12.32 -8.89 2.70
CA SER A 80 -13.59 -8.19 2.44
C SER A 80 -13.44 -6.67 2.30
N SER A 81 -12.30 -6.12 2.68
CA SER A 81 -12.02 -4.68 2.55
C SER A 81 -11.80 -4.27 1.08
N THR A 82 -11.74 -2.98 0.83
CA THR A 82 -11.34 -2.40 -0.45
C THR A 82 -10.24 -1.35 -0.17
N PRO A 83 -9.00 -1.60 -0.63
CA PRO A 83 -8.52 -2.82 -1.27
C PRO A 83 -8.58 -4.04 -0.35
N ASN A 84 -8.45 -5.25 -0.89
CA ASN A 84 -8.56 -6.49 -0.14
C ASN A 84 -7.26 -7.30 -0.16
N SER A 85 -7.12 -8.20 0.80
CA SER A 85 -5.93 -9.04 0.96
C SER A 85 -5.95 -10.34 0.13
N LYS A 86 -6.85 -10.47 -0.84
CA LYS A 86 -6.90 -11.65 -1.70
C LYS A 86 -5.65 -11.75 -2.58
N LEU A 87 -5.35 -12.96 -3.00
CA LEU A 87 -4.34 -13.20 -4.03
C LEU A 87 -4.85 -12.75 -5.41
N TYR A 88 -3.96 -12.62 -6.37
CA TYR A 88 -4.33 -12.17 -7.73
C TYR A 88 -5.28 -13.12 -8.48
N ASP A 89 -5.42 -14.36 -8.04
CA ASP A 89 -6.42 -15.32 -8.56
C ASP A 89 -7.76 -15.22 -7.82
N ASN A 90 -7.94 -14.21 -6.96
CA ASN A 90 -9.08 -13.98 -6.09
C ASN A 90 -9.27 -15.02 -4.97
N SER A 91 -8.34 -15.93 -4.75
CA SER A 91 -8.36 -16.82 -3.61
C SER A 91 -8.02 -16.06 -2.31
N PHE A 92 -8.47 -16.58 -1.18
CA PHE A 92 -8.18 -15.98 0.12
C PHE A 92 -6.72 -16.18 0.49
N SER A 93 -6.02 -15.10 0.81
CA SER A 93 -4.65 -15.17 1.34
C SER A 93 -4.60 -15.72 2.77
N GLY A 94 -5.70 -15.60 3.50
CA GLY A 94 -5.76 -15.84 4.94
C GLY A 94 -5.11 -14.74 5.78
N ILE A 95 -4.52 -13.72 5.14
CA ILE A 95 -3.85 -12.62 5.85
C ILE A 95 -4.82 -11.47 6.08
N SER A 96 -4.76 -10.88 7.26
CA SER A 96 -5.45 -9.62 7.55
C SER A 96 -4.58 -8.68 8.40
N ALA A 97 -4.72 -7.39 8.16
CA ALA A 97 -4.21 -6.31 9.00
C ALA A 97 -5.42 -5.48 9.45
N THR A 98 -5.68 -5.47 10.76
CA THR A 98 -6.86 -4.83 11.34
C THR A 98 -6.50 -3.93 12.51
N SER A 99 -7.46 -3.15 12.99
CA SER A 99 -7.26 -2.26 14.13
C SER A 99 -6.03 -1.34 13.94
N ILE A 100 -5.81 -0.88 12.72
CA ILE A 100 -4.71 0.03 12.40
C ILE A 100 -4.97 1.36 13.12
N SER A 101 -4.02 1.80 13.94
CA SER A 101 -4.14 3.01 14.74
C SER A 101 -4.21 4.28 13.90
N ALA A 102 -4.45 5.42 14.54
CA ALA A 102 -4.28 6.72 13.90
C ALA A 102 -2.84 6.90 13.39
N ALA A 103 -2.71 7.70 12.35
CA ALA A 103 -1.40 8.10 11.83
C ALA A 103 -0.56 8.80 12.91
N GLY A 104 0.74 8.55 12.94
CA GLY A 104 1.67 9.12 13.92
C GLY A 104 3.03 8.44 13.85
N ASP A 105 3.98 8.92 14.68
CA ASP A 105 5.34 8.38 14.75
C ASP A 105 5.38 6.92 15.23
N ASN A 106 4.41 6.54 16.04
CA ASN A 106 4.22 5.17 16.51
C ASN A 106 2.83 4.70 16.13
N MET A 107 2.76 3.61 15.40
CA MET A 107 1.50 3.01 14.98
C MET A 107 1.41 1.56 15.46
N THR A 108 0.20 1.11 15.72
CA THR A 108 -0.12 -0.26 16.08
C THR A 108 -1.13 -0.84 15.11
N LEU A 109 -1.02 -2.13 14.85
CA LEU A 109 -2.01 -2.90 14.09
C LEU A 109 -2.00 -4.35 14.56
N THR A 110 -3.07 -5.06 14.26
CA THR A 110 -3.18 -6.51 14.48
C THR A 110 -3.03 -7.23 13.16
N ILE A 111 -2.08 -8.16 13.08
CA ILE A 111 -1.93 -9.05 11.92
C ILE A 111 -2.39 -10.44 12.33
N SER A 112 -3.19 -11.07 11.48
CA SER A 112 -3.60 -12.47 11.63
C SER A 112 -3.52 -13.23 10.29
N LYS A 113 -3.38 -14.56 10.43
CA LYS A 113 -3.32 -15.52 9.34
C LYS A 113 -4.14 -16.75 9.73
#